data_d689041f8c99b00f7a745d878582145f
#
_entry.id   d689041f8c99b00f7a745d878582145f
#
_cell.length_a   1.000
_cell.length_b   1.000
_cell.length_c   1.000
_cell.angle_alpha   90.00
_cell.angle_beta   90.00
_cell.angle_gamma   90.00
#
_symmetry.space_group_name_H-M   'P 1'
#
loop_
_entity.id
_entity.type
_entity.pdbx_description
1 polymer ?
#
loop_
_entity_poly.entity_id
_entity_poly.type
_entity_poly.pdbx_seq_one_letter_code
_entity_poly.pdbx_strand_id
1 'polypeptide(L)'
;MAARTAAAFAKLRLLAKACALPLLAFVLMSVATLAGVSLTGVTRISMPVTGTYEGVATRLPHDWLTVGDTGGACDGRGVVVSVEAAGRAALEPAIDRLQRALEGAGLQGCPGLSYESNVVPADAAGAAGALYGWQWLLAMLIALAIVWALYVRHGLPQTPSGRVRTRLLVGVAGALVPFALAVVIGTFLPSAQADAGSPFSDHLRTVSIVLTLAVAVPIIEEIAFRAWLIPIASQAIGQTGAVLLSIVAFTGGHLLQDLADGLILASAGLVFALVWLRTRSVAACSLAHGLYNLSVVLIP
;
A
#
# COMPACT_ATOMS: atom_id res chain seq x y z
N MET A 1 -13.20 -39.25 -23.94
CA MET A 1 -12.90 -37.83 -24.21
C MET A 1 -13.79 -36.90 -23.38
N ALA A 2 -15.11 -37.01 -23.45
CA ALA A 2 -16.08 -36.14 -22.73
C ALA A 2 -15.86 -36.03 -21.20
N ALA A 3 -15.54 -37.13 -20.50
CA ALA A 3 -15.32 -37.10 -19.03
C ALA A 3 -14.08 -36.27 -18.63
N ARG A 4 -13.01 -36.31 -19.41
CA ARG A 4 -11.79 -35.52 -19.18
C ARG A 4 -12.07 -34.02 -19.37
N THR A 5 -12.85 -33.69 -20.40
CA THR A 5 -13.25 -32.30 -20.69
C THR A 5 -14.14 -31.77 -19.57
N ALA A 6 -15.11 -32.51 -19.08
CA ALA A 6 -15.97 -32.16 -17.96
C ALA A 6 -15.17 -31.90 -16.66
N ALA A 7 -14.21 -32.77 -16.37
CA ALA A 7 -13.32 -32.61 -15.20
C ALA A 7 -12.43 -31.34 -15.31
N ALA A 8 -11.92 -31.02 -16.51
CA ALA A 8 -11.15 -29.81 -16.76
C ALA A 8 -12.00 -28.55 -16.55
N PHE A 9 -13.25 -28.52 -17.06
CA PHE A 9 -14.17 -27.42 -16.82
C PHE A 9 -14.53 -27.23 -15.35
N ALA A 10 -14.72 -28.34 -14.59
CA ALA A 10 -14.98 -28.26 -13.15
C ALA A 10 -13.81 -27.61 -12.39
N LYS A 11 -12.56 -27.99 -12.71
CA LYS A 11 -11.35 -27.39 -12.13
C LYS A 11 -11.24 -25.91 -12.49
N LEU A 12 -11.50 -25.53 -13.73
CA LEU A 12 -11.47 -24.13 -14.16
C LEU A 12 -12.49 -23.27 -13.41
N ARG A 13 -13.72 -23.77 -13.22
CA ARG A 13 -14.75 -23.09 -12.40
C ARG A 13 -14.31 -22.89 -10.96
N LEU A 14 -13.65 -23.88 -10.34
CA LEU A 14 -13.11 -23.76 -8.99
C LEU A 14 -12.00 -22.70 -8.91
N LEU A 15 -11.10 -22.66 -9.88
CA LEU A 15 -10.04 -21.65 -9.95
C LEU A 15 -10.62 -20.25 -10.17
N ALA A 16 -11.58 -20.09 -11.08
CA ALA A 16 -12.28 -18.81 -11.27
C ALA A 16 -12.97 -18.35 -9.98
N LYS A 17 -13.66 -19.24 -9.27
CA LYS A 17 -14.26 -18.94 -7.96
C LYS A 17 -13.20 -18.59 -6.93
N ALA A 18 -12.05 -19.27 -6.90
CA ALA A 18 -10.97 -19.00 -5.97
C ALA A 18 -10.38 -17.60 -6.16
N CYS A 19 -10.22 -17.14 -7.40
CA CYS A 19 -9.67 -15.83 -7.72
C CYS A 19 -10.69 -14.68 -7.62
N ALA A 20 -11.99 -14.99 -7.57
CA ALA A 20 -13.04 -13.95 -7.61
C ALA A 20 -12.98 -12.99 -6.41
N LEU A 21 -12.85 -13.50 -5.19
CA LEU A 21 -12.81 -12.64 -3.99
C LEU A 21 -11.51 -11.85 -3.86
N PRO A 22 -10.31 -12.41 -4.10
CA PRO A 22 -9.09 -11.63 -4.18
C PRO A 22 -9.14 -10.49 -5.19
N LEU A 23 -9.64 -10.75 -6.40
CA LEU A 23 -9.80 -9.72 -7.43
C LEU A 23 -10.77 -8.62 -6.98
N LEU A 24 -11.93 -9.01 -6.42
CA LEU A 24 -12.89 -8.04 -5.88
C LEU A 24 -12.30 -7.24 -4.72
N ALA A 25 -11.59 -7.88 -3.79
CA ALA A 25 -10.93 -7.19 -2.67
C ALA A 25 -9.93 -6.17 -3.18
N PHE A 26 -9.10 -6.55 -4.16
CA PHE A 26 -8.17 -5.64 -4.81
C PHE A 26 -8.87 -4.44 -5.46
N VAL A 27 -9.93 -4.67 -6.23
CA VAL A 27 -10.72 -3.59 -6.86
C VAL A 27 -11.33 -2.67 -5.80
N LEU A 28 -11.94 -3.23 -4.74
CA LEU A 28 -12.54 -2.43 -3.67
C LEU A 28 -11.50 -1.59 -2.93
N MET A 29 -10.33 -2.15 -2.60
CA MET A 29 -9.24 -1.42 -1.94
C MET A 29 -8.68 -0.32 -2.86
N SER A 30 -8.49 -0.61 -4.15
CA SER A 30 -8.05 0.38 -5.14
C SER A 30 -9.06 1.52 -5.29
N VAL A 31 -10.35 1.21 -5.40
CA VAL A 31 -11.41 2.24 -5.46
C VAL A 31 -11.47 3.06 -4.18
N ALA A 32 -11.32 2.42 -3.01
CA ALA A 32 -11.29 3.12 -1.73
C ALA A 32 -10.10 4.09 -1.62
N THR A 33 -8.93 3.66 -2.09
CA THR A 33 -7.73 4.51 -2.13
C THR A 33 -7.91 5.67 -3.12
N LEU A 34 -8.38 5.39 -4.34
CA LEU A 34 -8.63 6.42 -5.35
C LEU A 34 -9.71 7.43 -4.90
N ALA A 35 -10.77 6.97 -4.24
CA ALA A 35 -11.81 7.85 -3.71
C ALA A 35 -11.24 8.76 -2.60
N GLY A 36 -10.45 8.22 -1.70
CA GLY A 36 -9.74 9.01 -0.67
C GLY A 36 -8.86 10.09 -1.29
N VAL A 37 -8.02 9.72 -2.27
CA VAL A 37 -7.13 10.65 -2.99
C VAL A 37 -7.94 11.72 -3.73
N SER A 38 -9.05 11.36 -4.38
CA SER A 38 -9.83 12.30 -5.20
C SER A 38 -10.63 13.31 -4.39
N LEU A 39 -11.04 12.97 -3.16
CA LEU A 39 -11.92 13.81 -2.35
C LEU A 39 -11.16 14.80 -1.46
N THR A 40 -9.95 14.47 -1.02
CA THR A 40 -9.19 15.27 -0.05
C THR A 40 -7.70 15.34 -0.36
N GLY A 41 -7.25 14.72 -1.44
CA GLY A 41 -5.85 14.63 -1.79
C GLY A 41 -5.28 15.99 -2.17
N VAL A 42 -4.27 16.43 -1.45
CA VAL A 42 -3.38 17.50 -1.89
C VAL A 42 -2.22 16.86 -2.63
N THR A 43 -1.96 17.35 -3.82
CA THR A 43 -0.79 16.94 -4.61
C THR A 43 0.24 18.06 -4.52
N ARG A 44 1.43 17.72 -4.04
CA ARG A 44 2.58 18.63 -4.14
C ARG A 44 3.25 18.44 -5.48
N ILE A 45 3.42 19.53 -6.19
CA ILE A 45 4.10 19.60 -7.48
C ILE A 45 5.44 20.25 -7.22
N SER A 46 6.52 19.55 -7.49
CA SER A 46 7.87 20.00 -7.20
C SER A 46 8.71 20.06 -8.48
N MET A 47 9.46 21.12 -8.63
CA MET A 47 10.38 21.31 -9.74
C MET A 47 11.75 21.76 -9.21
N PRO A 48 12.82 21.06 -9.55
CA PRO A 48 14.17 21.53 -9.24
C PRO A 48 14.50 22.76 -10.09
N VAL A 49 15.11 23.77 -9.47
CA VAL A 49 15.56 25.01 -10.13
C VAL A 49 17.03 25.24 -9.85
N THR A 50 17.74 25.86 -10.81
CA THR A 50 19.14 26.24 -10.62
C THR A 50 19.26 27.40 -9.65
N GLY A 51 20.19 27.29 -8.70
CA GLY A 51 20.51 28.38 -7.77
C GLY A 51 20.77 27.92 -6.34
N THR A 52 21.22 28.84 -5.52
CA THR A 52 21.34 28.62 -4.07
C THR A 52 20.00 28.90 -3.39
N TYR A 53 19.77 28.28 -2.24
CA TYR A 53 18.55 28.51 -1.45
C TYR A 53 18.30 30.00 -1.20
N GLU A 54 19.31 30.73 -0.76
CA GLU A 54 19.21 32.19 -0.50
C GLU A 54 18.85 33.00 -1.76
N GLY A 55 19.45 32.67 -2.91
CA GLY A 55 19.17 33.33 -4.17
C GLY A 55 17.75 33.08 -4.69
N VAL A 56 17.18 31.92 -4.43
CA VAL A 56 15.80 31.57 -4.80
C VAL A 56 14.80 32.13 -3.77
N ALA A 57 15.14 32.10 -2.48
CA ALA A 57 14.31 32.56 -1.38
C ALA A 57 14.03 34.08 -1.42
N THR A 58 14.90 34.86 -2.03
CA THR A 58 14.63 36.28 -2.24
C THR A 58 13.61 36.58 -3.34
N ARG A 59 13.26 35.60 -4.17
CA ARG A 59 12.44 35.77 -5.38
C ARG A 59 11.10 35.03 -5.34
N LEU A 60 10.99 34.01 -4.48
CA LEU A 60 9.80 33.16 -4.32
C LEU A 60 9.35 33.11 -2.88
N PRO A 61 8.07 32.80 -2.62
CA PRO A 61 7.56 32.57 -1.25
C PRO A 61 8.35 31.46 -0.53
N HIS A 62 8.66 31.69 0.75
CA HIS A 62 9.44 30.73 1.55
C HIS A 62 8.75 29.38 1.75
N ASP A 63 7.42 29.39 1.80
CA ASP A 63 6.57 28.18 1.91
C ASP A 63 6.61 27.29 0.65
N TRP A 64 7.14 27.81 -0.47
CA TRP A 64 7.32 27.05 -1.72
C TRP A 64 8.69 26.38 -1.80
N LEU A 65 9.60 26.65 -0.87
CA LEU A 65 10.98 26.22 -0.96
C LEU A 65 11.25 25.02 -0.05
N THR A 66 11.79 23.97 -0.61
CA THR A 66 12.34 22.84 0.11
C THR A 66 13.81 22.66 -0.27
N VAL A 67 14.67 22.48 0.73
CA VAL A 67 16.05 22.04 0.51
C VAL A 67 15.98 20.54 0.31
N GLY A 68 16.09 20.09 -0.93
CA GLY A 68 16.08 18.67 -1.29
C GLY A 68 17.25 18.33 -2.20
N ASP A 69 17.62 17.06 -2.20
CA ASP A 69 18.50 16.51 -3.22
C ASP A 69 17.78 16.59 -4.57
N THR A 70 18.37 17.26 -5.51
CA THR A 70 17.82 17.40 -6.87
C THR A 70 17.96 16.14 -7.71
N GLY A 71 18.40 15.02 -7.12
CA GLY A 71 18.53 13.73 -7.79
C GLY A 71 19.41 13.73 -9.04
N GLY A 72 20.42 14.62 -9.09
CA GLY A 72 21.27 14.82 -10.27
C GLY A 72 20.68 15.80 -11.29
N ALA A 73 19.44 16.25 -11.14
CA ALA A 73 18.92 17.37 -11.90
C ALA A 73 19.71 18.64 -11.55
N CYS A 74 19.85 19.57 -12.47
CA CYS A 74 20.63 20.80 -12.27
C CYS A 74 22.11 20.55 -11.89
N ASP A 75 22.74 19.49 -12.37
CA ASP A 75 24.13 19.11 -12.06
C ASP A 75 24.40 18.98 -10.54
N GLY A 76 23.41 18.51 -9.79
CA GLY A 76 23.49 18.36 -8.32
C GLY A 76 23.47 19.67 -7.55
N ARG A 77 23.20 20.80 -8.21
CA ARG A 77 23.10 22.13 -7.61
C ARG A 77 21.74 22.72 -7.91
N GLY A 78 20.84 22.65 -6.97
CA GLY A 78 19.53 23.24 -7.15
C GLY A 78 18.71 23.23 -5.88
N VAL A 79 17.65 24.02 -5.91
CA VAL A 79 16.62 24.10 -4.88
C VAL A 79 15.35 23.51 -5.45
N VAL A 80 14.61 22.76 -4.65
CA VAL A 80 13.30 22.27 -5.06
C VAL A 80 12.26 23.30 -4.71
N VAL A 81 11.51 23.76 -5.73
CA VAL A 81 10.37 24.66 -5.57
C VAL A 81 9.09 23.83 -5.70
N SER A 82 8.18 23.97 -4.75
CA SER A 82 6.97 23.18 -4.67
C SER A 82 5.74 24.06 -4.55
N VAL A 83 4.63 23.62 -5.17
CA VAL A 83 3.29 24.20 -4.96
C VAL A 83 2.30 23.07 -4.67
N GLU A 84 1.26 23.40 -3.92
CA GLU A 84 0.23 22.44 -3.58
C GLU A 84 -1.05 22.67 -4.39
N ALA A 85 -1.66 21.57 -4.83
CA ALA A 85 -2.93 21.53 -5.54
C ALA A 85 -3.95 20.71 -4.75
N ALA A 86 -5.05 21.32 -4.32
CA ALA A 86 -6.13 20.64 -3.64
C ALA A 86 -7.08 19.98 -4.67
N GLY A 87 -6.98 18.64 -4.79
CA GLY A 87 -7.77 17.85 -5.72
C GLY A 87 -7.29 17.96 -7.18
N ARG A 88 -7.78 17.02 -8.00
CA ARG A 88 -7.36 16.86 -9.39
C ARG A 88 -7.63 18.10 -10.27
N ALA A 89 -8.71 18.81 -10.03
CA ALA A 89 -9.08 20.00 -10.82
C ALA A 89 -8.14 21.18 -10.59
N ALA A 90 -7.41 21.23 -9.48
CA ALA A 90 -6.46 22.27 -9.15
C ALA A 90 -5.04 21.99 -9.69
N LEU A 91 -4.80 20.81 -10.27
CA LEU A 91 -3.46 20.37 -10.68
C LEU A 91 -2.89 21.25 -11.81
N GLU A 92 -3.61 21.38 -12.93
CA GLU A 92 -3.17 22.24 -14.04
C GLU A 92 -2.99 23.70 -13.63
N PRO A 93 -3.96 24.35 -12.94
CA PRO A 93 -3.77 25.70 -12.44
C PRO A 93 -2.57 25.86 -11.49
N ALA A 94 -2.21 24.83 -10.73
CA ALA A 94 -1.05 24.87 -9.84
C ALA A 94 0.28 24.77 -10.61
N ILE A 95 0.35 23.93 -11.64
CA ILE A 95 1.49 23.84 -12.57
C ILE A 95 1.70 25.18 -13.26
N ASP A 96 0.65 25.76 -13.82
CA ASP A 96 0.71 27.06 -14.48
C ASP A 96 1.15 28.19 -13.54
N ARG A 97 0.73 28.13 -12.28
CA ARG A 97 1.13 29.07 -11.23
C ARG A 97 2.63 28.93 -10.92
N LEU A 98 3.11 27.69 -10.78
CA LEU A 98 4.53 27.40 -10.55
C LEU A 98 5.38 27.92 -11.70
N GLN A 99 5.02 27.60 -12.93
CA GLN A 99 5.75 28.04 -14.13
C GLN A 99 5.80 29.56 -14.25
N ARG A 100 4.66 30.25 -14.12
CA ARG A 100 4.62 31.72 -14.16
C ARG A 100 5.43 32.37 -13.04
N ALA A 101 5.46 31.78 -11.85
CA ALA A 101 6.26 32.29 -10.75
C ALA A 101 7.77 32.15 -11.03
N LEU A 102 8.19 31.02 -11.60
CA LEU A 102 9.59 30.80 -12.00
C LEU A 102 10.01 31.76 -13.11
N GLU A 103 9.19 31.92 -14.14
CA GLU A 103 9.44 32.86 -15.23
C GLU A 103 9.53 34.32 -14.72
N GLY A 104 8.56 34.72 -13.88
CA GLY A 104 8.56 36.06 -13.27
C GLY A 104 9.75 36.33 -12.34
N ALA A 105 10.26 35.26 -11.70
CA ALA A 105 11.46 35.32 -10.88
C ALA A 105 12.76 35.23 -11.68
N GLY A 106 12.70 35.00 -13.02
CA GLY A 106 13.87 34.76 -13.86
C GLY A 106 14.65 33.50 -13.47
N LEU A 107 13.95 32.51 -12.96
CA LEU A 107 14.49 31.20 -12.54
C LEU A 107 14.26 30.17 -13.64
N GLN A 108 15.25 29.33 -13.87
CA GLN A 108 15.18 28.29 -14.87
C GLN A 108 14.93 26.95 -14.18
N GLY A 109 13.80 26.31 -14.51
CA GLY A 109 13.50 24.96 -14.06
C GLY A 109 14.40 23.93 -14.71
N CYS A 110 14.86 22.96 -13.95
CA CYS A 110 15.59 21.82 -14.47
C CYS A 110 14.63 20.71 -14.88
N PRO A 111 15.02 19.77 -15.75
CA PRO A 111 14.23 18.59 -16.05
C PRO A 111 13.92 17.79 -14.78
N GLY A 112 12.66 17.44 -14.58
CA GLY A 112 12.27 16.60 -13.44
C GLY A 112 11.11 17.20 -12.63
N LEU A 113 9.94 17.39 -13.29
CA LEU A 113 8.72 17.68 -12.57
C LEU A 113 8.28 16.43 -11.79
N SER A 114 8.18 16.52 -10.48
CA SER A 114 7.72 15.44 -9.63
C SER A 114 6.36 15.75 -9.01
N TYR A 115 5.59 14.69 -8.78
CA TYR A 115 4.27 14.77 -8.17
C TYR A 115 4.25 13.89 -6.91
N GLU A 116 4.03 14.49 -5.78
CA GLU A 116 3.80 13.78 -4.52
C GLU A 116 2.33 13.93 -4.16
N SER A 117 1.56 12.85 -4.30
CA SER A 117 0.14 12.84 -3.93
C SER A 117 -0.04 12.56 -2.44
N ASN A 118 -1.10 13.11 -1.86
CA ASN A 118 -1.46 12.95 -0.44
C ASN A 118 -0.55 13.71 0.54
N VAL A 119 0.07 14.77 0.08
CA VAL A 119 0.77 15.69 0.97
C VAL A 119 -0.25 16.40 1.87
N VAL A 120 0.05 16.50 3.14
CA VAL A 120 -0.72 17.35 4.05
C VAL A 120 -0.19 18.77 3.90
N PRO A 121 -1.04 19.75 3.52
CA PRO A 121 -0.63 21.13 3.46
C PRO A 121 -0.05 21.59 4.80
N ALA A 122 1.00 22.38 4.78
CA ALA A 122 1.66 22.86 5.99
C ALA A 122 0.71 23.69 6.89
N ASP A 123 -0.25 24.38 6.28
CA ASP A 123 -1.28 25.18 6.96
C ASP A 123 -2.53 24.39 7.37
N ALA A 124 -2.77 23.21 6.75
CA ALA A 124 -3.91 22.34 7.03
C ALA A 124 -3.53 21.12 7.87
N ALA A 125 -2.40 21.13 8.53
CA ALA A 125 -1.77 19.99 9.18
C ALA A 125 -2.64 19.29 10.27
N GLY A 126 -3.67 19.92 10.80
CA GLY A 126 -4.52 19.28 11.83
C GLY A 126 -5.79 18.63 11.28
N ALA A 127 -6.66 19.37 10.62
CA ALA A 127 -8.02 18.91 10.33
C ALA A 127 -8.17 18.17 8.99
N ALA A 128 -7.55 18.66 7.91
CA ALA A 128 -7.72 18.07 6.56
C ALA A 128 -6.97 16.74 6.42
N GLY A 129 -5.76 16.63 6.99
CA GLY A 129 -5.00 15.38 6.98
C GLY A 129 -5.65 14.29 7.84
N ALA A 130 -6.21 14.67 9.00
CA ALA A 130 -6.98 13.76 9.82
C ALA A 130 -8.23 13.28 9.08
N LEU A 131 -8.98 14.18 8.43
CA LEU A 131 -10.18 13.84 7.67
C LEU A 131 -9.89 12.82 6.56
N TYR A 132 -8.79 13.02 5.82
CA TYR A 132 -8.36 12.06 4.79
C TYR A 132 -8.11 10.65 5.35
N GLY A 133 -7.36 10.55 6.44
CA GLY A 133 -7.07 9.25 7.06
C GLY A 133 -8.36 8.55 7.53
N TRP A 134 -9.31 9.26 8.12
CA TRP A 134 -10.58 8.69 8.55
C TRP A 134 -11.50 8.30 7.38
N GLN A 135 -11.50 9.04 6.28
CA GLN A 135 -12.24 8.68 5.07
C GLN A 135 -11.68 7.39 4.44
N TRP A 136 -10.36 7.27 4.38
CA TRP A 136 -9.71 6.07 3.88
C TRP A 136 -10.02 4.86 4.78
N LEU A 137 -9.92 5.01 6.10
CA LEU A 137 -10.32 3.97 7.05
C LEU A 137 -11.79 3.57 6.86
N LEU A 138 -12.70 4.52 6.74
CA LEU A 138 -14.13 4.23 6.52
C LEU A 138 -14.34 3.46 5.22
N ALA A 139 -13.70 3.86 4.14
CA ALA A 139 -13.79 3.16 2.86
C ALA A 139 -13.23 1.71 2.96
N MET A 140 -12.13 1.51 3.68
CA MET A 140 -11.60 0.17 3.95
C MET A 140 -12.50 -0.67 4.85
N LEU A 141 -13.17 -0.08 5.83
CA LEU A 141 -14.16 -0.78 6.66
C LEU A 141 -15.39 -1.19 5.84
N ILE A 142 -15.83 -0.38 4.88
CA ILE A 142 -16.89 -0.76 3.93
C ILE A 142 -16.44 -1.93 3.05
N ALA A 143 -15.23 -1.87 2.49
CA ALA A 143 -14.65 -2.96 1.72
C ALA A 143 -14.54 -4.25 2.56
N LEU A 144 -14.10 -4.13 3.81
CA LEU A 144 -14.04 -5.24 4.77
C LEU A 144 -15.43 -5.85 5.01
N ALA A 145 -16.45 -5.03 5.23
CA ALA A 145 -17.81 -5.51 5.44
C ALA A 145 -18.33 -6.30 4.23
N ILE A 146 -18.07 -5.81 3.01
CA ILE A 146 -18.46 -6.50 1.76
C ILE A 146 -17.72 -7.84 1.63
N VAL A 147 -16.39 -7.84 1.80
CA VAL A 147 -15.55 -9.05 1.69
C VAL A 147 -15.95 -10.07 2.75
N TRP A 148 -16.18 -9.63 3.99
CA TRP A 148 -16.66 -10.48 5.08
C TRP A 148 -18.02 -11.09 4.79
N ALA A 149 -18.99 -10.30 4.33
CA ALA A 149 -20.34 -10.79 4.00
C ALA A 149 -20.30 -11.86 2.90
N LEU A 150 -19.48 -11.65 1.86
CA LEU A 150 -19.29 -12.63 0.79
C LEU A 150 -18.59 -13.89 1.29
N TYR A 151 -17.57 -13.73 2.13
CA TYR A 151 -16.87 -14.87 2.74
C TYR A 151 -17.81 -15.73 3.60
N VAL A 152 -18.62 -15.11 4.47
CA VAL A 152 -19.58 -15.83 5.33
C VAL A 152 -20.65 -16.54 4.50
N ARG A 153 -21.13 -15.90 3.43
CA ARG A 153 -22.19 -16.44 2.58
C ARG A 153 -21.72 -17.55 1.63
N HIS A 154 -20.53 -17.44 1.08
CA HIS A 154 -20.07 -18.27 -0.04
C HIS A 154 -18.74 -18.98 0.19
N GLY A 155 -18.04 -18.65 1.28
CA GLY A 155 -16.76 -19.27 1.66
C GLY A 155 -16.93 -20.71 2.14
N LEU A 156 -15.84 -21.43 2.18
CA LEU A 156 -15.81 -22.75 2.80
C LEU A 156 -15.64 -22.60 4.31
N PRO A 157 -16.44 -23.30 5.11
CA PRO A 157 -16.28 -23.30 6.56
C PRO A 157 -14.86 -23.74 6.95
N GLN A 158 -14.22 -22.98 7.81
CA GLN A 158 -12.90 -23.33 8.33
C GLN A 158 -12.98 -23.44 9.86
N THR A 159 -12.48 -24.55 10.38
CA THR A 159 -12.37 -24.73 11.83
C THR A 159 -10.96 -24.35 12.27
N PRO A 160 -10.80 -23.30 13.09
CA PRO A 160 -9.50 -22.91 13.58
C PRO A 160 -8.85 -24.02 14.40
N SER A 161 -7.58 -24.35 14.10
CA SER A 161 -6.84 -25.40 14.78
C SER A 161 -6.03 -24.85 15.97
N GLY A 162 -5.92 -25.64 17.02
CA GLY A 162 -5.16 -25.30 18.22
C GLY A 162 -5.86 -24.32 19.17
N ARG A 163 -5.26 -24.15 20.35
CA ARG A 163 -5.73 -23.21 21.38
C ARG A 163 -5.55 -21.76 20.94
N VAL A 164 -6.40 -20.85 21.43
CA VAL A 164 -6.32 -19.40 21.11
C VAL A 164 -4.91 -18.87 21.37
N ARG A 165 -4.33 -19.16 22.54
CA ARG A 165 -2.96 -18.74 22.88
C ARG A 165 -1.94 -19.21 21.84
N THR A 166 -2.00 -20.46 21.40
CA THR A 166 -1.10 -20.99 20.37
C THR A 166 -1.26 -20.25 19.04
N ARG A 167 -2.50 -19.96 18.64
CA ARG A 167 -2.76 -19.20 17.40
C ARG A 167 -2.20 -17.79 17.47
N LEU A 168 -2.34 -17.10 18.60
CA LEU A 168 -1.76 -15.77 18.81
C LEU A 168 -0.23 -15.80 18.78
N LEU A 169 0.39 -16.78 19.44
CA LEU A 169 1.87 -16.93 19.41
C LEU A 169 2.38 -17.23 17.99
N VAL A 170 1.68 -18.08 17.24
CA VAL A 170 2.02 -18.36 15.82
C VAL A 170 1.82 -17.11 14.97
N GLY A 171 0.80 -16.29 15.24
CA GLY A 171 0.61 -14.99 14.57
C GLY A 171 1.76 -14.03 14.83
N VAL A 172 2.15 -13.84 16.11
CA VAL A 172 3.27 -12.96 16.47
C VAL A 172 4.59 -13.46 15.85
N ALA A 173 4.89 -14.76 15.97
CA ALA A 173 6.08 -15.35 15.35
C ALA A 173 6.06 -15.19 13.82
N GLY A 174 4.86 -15.31 13.21
CA GLY A 174 4.65 -15.10 11.78
C GLY A 174 4.90 -13.67 11.31
N ALA A 175 4.86 -12.68 12.18
CA ALA A 175 5.23 -11.30 11.84
C ALA A 175 6.76 -11.10 11.84
N LEU A 176 7.45 -11.73 12.79
CA LEU A 176 8.90 -11.57 12.95
C LEU A 176 9.71 -12.13 11.78
N VAL A 177 9.24 -13.22 11.17
CA VAL A 177 9.96 -13.88 10.07
C VAL A 177 10.02 -13.00 8.80
N PRO A 178 8.88 -12.49 8.25
CA PRO A 178 8.95 -11.64 7.07
C PRO A 178 9.66 -10.32 7.37
N PHE A 179 9.56 -9.78 8.58
CA PHE A 179 10.34 -8.60 8.99
C PHE A 179 11.85 -8.88 8.93
N ALA A 180 12.31 -9.97 9.52
CA ALA A 180 13.73 -10.34 9.44
C ALA A 180 14.19 -10.58 8.00
N LEU A 181 13.35 -11.23 7.17
CA LEU A 181 13.65 -11.42 5.75
C LEU A 181 13.70 -10.11 4.98
N ALA A 182 12.79 -9.17 5.26
CA ALA A 182 12.79 -7.84 4.64
C ALA A 182 14.10 -7.08 4.97
N VAL A 183 14.55 -7.10 6.22
CA VAL A 183 15.83 -6.51 6.62
C VAL A 183 16.99 -7.16 5.88
N VAL A 184 17.05 -8.49 5.80
CA VAL A 184 18.10 -9.21 5.08
C VAL A 184 18.07 -8.88 3.59
N ILE A 185 16.90 -8.97 2.94
CA ILE A 185 16.76 -8.68 1.50
C ILE A 185 17.17 -7.22 1.23
N GLY A 186 16.67 -6.26 2.00
CA GLY A 186 16.99 -4.84 1.85
C GLY A 186 18.47 -4.51 2.05
N THR A 187 19.19 -5.30 2.86
CA THR A 187 20.64 -5.15 3.04
C THR A 187 21.42 -5.54 1.79
N PHE A 188 20.97 -6.56 1.05
CA PHE A 188 21.65 -7.07 -0.15
C PHE A 188 21.12 -6.52 -1.46
N LEU A 189 19.85 -6.11 -1.47
CA LEU A 189 19.15 -5.56 -2.63
C LEU A 189 18.49 -4.23 -2.19
N PRO A 190 19.24 -3.13 -2.16
CA PRO A 190 18.66 -1.84 -1.79
C PRO A 190 17.54 -1.50 -2.76
N SER A 191 16.34 -1.28 -2.22
CA SER A 191 15.20 -0.80 -2.97
C SER A 191 15.31 0.71 -3.19
N ALA A 192 14.74 1.20 -4.28
CA ALA A 192 14.56 2.62 -4.51
C ALA A 192 13.45 3.14 -3.58
N GLN A 193 13.75 3.26 -2.29
CA GLN A 193 12.82 3.88 -1.36
C GLN A 193 12.68 5.35 -1.72
N ALA A 194 11.49 5.73 -2.18
CA ALA A 194 11.13 7.13 -2.20
C ALA A 194 11.14 7.64 -0.74
N ASP A 195 11.83 8.73 -0.47
CA ASP A 195 11.75 9.46 0.80
C ASP A 195 10.29 9.92 1.01
N ALA A 196 9.46 9.01 1.48
CA ALA A 196 8.14 9.35 1.95
C ALA A 196 8.35 10.04 3.30
N GLY A 197 8.27 11.38 3.30
CA GLY A 197 8.35 12.17 4.51
C GLY A 197 7.48 11.56 5.60
N SER A 198 7.94 11.60 6.85
CA SER A 198 7.30 10.94 7.98
C SER A 198 5.78 11.20 8.02
N PRO A 199 4.92 10.19 7.87
CA PRO A 199 3.47 10.36 7.91
C PRO A 199 2.95 10.71 9.31
N PHE A 200 3.84 10.83 10.31
CA PHE A 200 3.50 10.86 11.74
C PHE A 200 3.47 12.26 12.37
N SER A 201 3.40 13.32 11.56
CA SER A 201 3.32 14.69 12.08
C SER A 201 1.98 15.03 12.78
N ASP A 202 0.93 14.23 12.57
CA ASP A 202 -0.39 14.42 13.17
C ASP A 202 -0.87 13.10 13.82
N HIS A 203 -1.11 13.12 15.13
CA HIS A 203 -1.56 11.94 15.90
C HIS A 203 -2.87 11.33 15.39
N LEU A 204 -3.85 12.13 15.01
CA LEU A 204 -5.14 11.63 14.52
C LEU A 204 -5.01 10.96 13.16
N ARG A 205 -4.21 11.54 12.27
CA ARG A 205 -3.88 10.94 10.98
C ARG A 205 -3.10 9.64 11.17
N THR A 206 -2.10 9.63 12.04
CA THR A 206 -1.32 8.44 12.40
C THR A 206 -2.20 7.30 12.86
N VAL A 207 -3.14 7.55 13.77
CA VAL A 207 -4.07 6.52 14.27
C VAL A 207 -4.91 5.94 13.13
N SER A 208 -5.47 6.76 12.25
CA SER A 208 -6.29 6.29 11.14
C SER A 208 -5.49 5.47 10.13
N ILE A 209 -4.25 5.87 9.81
CA ILE A 209 -3.34 5.14 8.93
C ILE A 209 -2.97 3.79 9.56
N VAL A 210 -2.58 3.77 10.84
CA VAL A 210 -2.24 2.53 11.56
C VAL A 210 -3.44 1.58 11.59
N LEU A 211 -4.65 2.06 11.91
CA LEU A 211 -5.86 1.23 11.89
C LEU A 211 -6.16 0.69 10.50
N THR A 212 -5.92 1.47 9.46
CA THR A 212 -6.11 1.02 8.07
C THR A 212 -5.08 -0.04 7.70
N LEU A 213 -3.78 0.26 7.83
CA LEU A 213 -2.70 -0.60 7.35
C LEU A 213 -2.42 -1.81 8.24
N ALA A 214 -2.58 -1.67 9.55
CA ALA A 214 -2.29 -2.77 10.48
C ALA A 214 -3.53 -3.60 10.86
N VAL A 215 -4.75 -3.13 10.57
CA VAL A 215 -5.97 -3.86 10.94
C VAL A 215 -6.89 -4.12 9.74
N ALA A 216 -7.43 -3.08 9.10
CA ALA A 216 -8.48 -3.26 8.09
C ALA A 216 -7.95 -3.98 6.83
N VAL A 217 -6.85 -3.49 6.24
CA VAL A 217 -6.22 -4.08 5.04
C VAL A 217 -5.78 -5.53 5.30
N PRO A 218 -5.03 -5.86 6.36
CA PRO A 218 -4.67 -7.24 6.65
C PRO A 218 -5.86 -8.18 6.80
N ILE A 219 -6.95 -7.77 7.44
CA ILE A 219 -8.13 -8.62 7.56
C ILE A 219 -8.75 -8.90 6.19
N ILE A 220 -8.91 -7.87 5.33
CA ILE A 220 -9.44 -8.02 3.97
C ILE A 220 -8.60 -9.02 3.19
N GLU A 221 -7.28 -8.84 3.20
CA GLU A 221 -6.35 -9.65 2.42
C GLU A 221 -6.26 -11.09 2.95
N GLU A 222 -6.22 -11.30 4.26
CA GLU A 222 -6.16 -12.64 4.81
C GLU A 222 -7.47 -13.42 4.59
N ILE A 223 -8.63 -12.75 4.58
CA ILE A 223 -9.88 -13.37 4.16
C ILE A 223 -9.80 -13.78 2.68
N ALA A 224 -9.37 -12.88 1.81
CA ALA A 224 -9.35 -13.08 0.37
C ALA A 224 -8.32 -14.14 -0.05
N PHE A 225 -7.07 -13.99 0.39
CA PHE A 225 -5.97 -14.83 -0.10
C PHE A 225 -5.82 -16.14 0.69
N ARG A 226 -6.11 -16.17 1.99
CA ARG A 226 -5.90 -17.36 2.84
C ARG A 226 -7.18 -18.10 3.13
N ALA A 227 -8.20 -17.44 3.63
CA ALA A 227 -9.44 -18.09 4.04
C ALA A 227 -10.36 -18.46 2.87
N TRP A 228 -10.29 -17.74 1.77
CA TRP A 228 -11.07 -18.00 0.56
C TRP A 228 -10.28 -18.72 -0.52
N LEU A 229 -9.18 -18.11 -1.03
CA LEU A 229 -8.46 -18.63 -2.20
C LEU A 229 -7.87 -20.03 -1.92
N ILE A 230 -7.08 -20.18 -0.86
CA ILE A 230 -6.37 -21.45 -0.60
C ILE A 230 -7.34 -22.63 -0.47
N PRO A 231 -8.42 -22.60 0.35
CA PRO A 231 -9.31 -23.74 0.47
C PRO A 231 -10.07 -24.09 -0.81
N ILE A 232 -10.44 -23.10 -1.62
CA ILE A 232 -11.19 -23.35 -2.85
C ILE A 232 -10.24 -23.86 -3.96
N ALA A 233 -9.09 -23.20 -4.16
CA ALA A 233 -8.13 -23.60 -5.17
C ALA A 233 -7.52 -24.98 -4.88
N SER A 234 -7.35 -25.35 -3.60
CA SER A 234 -6.80 -26.66 -3.22
C SER A 234 -7.63 -27.83 -3.73
N GLN A 235 -8.92 -27.65 -3.97
CA GLN A 235 -9.79 -28.67 -4.55
C GLN A 235 -9.49 -28.93 -6.04
N ALA A 236 -8.90 -27.95 -6.74
CA ALA A 236 -8.56 -28.05 -8.15
C ALA A 236 -7.09 -28.42 -8.41
N ILE A 237 -6.17 -27.86 -7.65
CA ILE A 237 -4.71 -27.91 -7.90
C ILE A 237 -3.89 -28.41 -6.70
N GLY A 238 -4.57 -28.91 -5.64
CA GLY A 238 -3.91 -29.37 -4.42
C GLY A 238 -3.41 -28.22 -3.54
N GLN A 239 -3.04 -28.56 -2.29
CA GLN A 239 -2.68 -27.57 -1.28
C GLN A 239 -1.45 -26.74 -1.68
N THR A 240 -0.39 -27.40 -2.18
CA THR A 240 0.83 -26.71 -2.59
C THR A 240 0.56 -25.74 -3.76
N GLY A 241 -0.17 -26.19 -4.77
CA GLY A 241 -0.56 -25.33 -5.90
C GLY A 241 -1.39 -24.13 -5.46
N ALA A 242 -2.32 -24.33 -4.52
CA ALA A 242 -3.15 -23.25 -3.99
C ALA A 242 -2.35 -22.23 -3.16
N VAL A 243 -1.36 -22.68 -2.39
CA VAL A 243 -0.43 -21.80 -1.67
C VAL A 243 0.40 -20.97 -2.63
N LEU A 244 0.98 -21.60 -3.65
CA LEU A 244 1.75 -20.87 -4.67
C LEU A 244 0.88 -19.84 -5.40
N LEU A 245 -0.34 -20.23 -5.79
CA LEU A 245 -1.29 -19.30 -6.41
C LEU A 245 -1.61 -18.11 -5.48
N SER A 246 -1.79 -18.38 -4.17
CA SER A 246 -2.04 -17.33 -3.19
C SER A 246 -0.87 -16.36 -3.06
N ILE A 247 0.38 -16.85 -3.06
CA ILE A 247 1.58 -16.02 -3.00
C ILE A 247 1.68 -15.15 -4.26
N VAL A 248 1.55 -15.75 -5.45
CA VAL A 248 1.63 -15.03 -6.72
C VAL A 248 0.53 -13.97 -6.83
N ALA A 249 -0.70 -14.30 -6.45
CA ALA A 249 -1.82 -13.36 -6.49
C ALA A 249 -1.66 -12.22 -5.47
N PHE A 250 -1.14 -12.52 -4.28
CA PHE A 250 -0.86 -11.54 -3.23
C PHE A 250 0.24 -10.57 -3.68
N THR A 251 1.39 -11.09 -4.14
CA THR A 251 2.52 -10.28 -4.62
C THR A 251 2.14 -9.46 -5.84
N GLY A 252 1.45 -10.07 -6.82
CA GLY A 252 1.03 -9.39 -8.05
C GLY A 252 -0.07 -8.34 -7.86
N GLY A 253 -0.79 -8.37 -6.73
CA GLY A 253 -1.75 -7.32 -6.34
C GLY A 253 -1.08 -6.05 -5.81
N HIS A 254 0.21 -6.08 -5.52
CA HIS A 254 0.98 -4.93 -5.06
C HIS A 254 1.69 -4.25 -6.24
N LEU A 255 1.84 -2.92 -6.16
CA LEU A 255 2.62 -2.17 -7.13
C LEU A 255 4.11 -2.37 -6.82
N LEU A 256 4.71 -3.33 -7.51
CA LEU A 256 6.14 -3.64 -7.35
C LEU A 256 6.98 -2.55 -7.99
N GLN A 257 7.94 -2.01 -7.25
CA GLN A 257 8.88 -1.02 -7.76
C GLN A 257 10.14 -1.69 -8.32
N ASP A 258 10.56 -2.79 -7.68
CA ASP A 258 11.75 -3.54 -8.06
C ASP A 258 11.68 -5.03 -7.64
N LEU A 259 12.79 -5.75 -7.87
CA LEU A 259 12.91 -7.16 -7.52
C LEU A 259 12.92 -7.37 -5.99
N ALA A 260 13.49 -6.44 -5.22
CA ALA A 260 13.55 -6.56 -3.77
C ALA A 260 12.14 -6.53 -3.16
N ASP A 261 11.30 -5.58 -3.59
CA ASP A 261 9.89 -5.51 -3.20
C ASP A 261 9.15 -6.82 -3.50
N GLY A 262 9.36 -7.35 -4.72
CA GLY A 262 8.74 -8.61 -5.12
C GLY A 262 9.16 -9.79 -4.22
N LEU A 263 10.43 -9.88 -3.86
CA LEU A 263 10.94 -10.94 -2.98
C LEU A 263 10.46 -10.77 -1.53
N ILE A 264 10.42 -9.54 -1.03
CA ILE A 264 9.92 -9.22 0.32
C ILE A 264 8.43 -9.60 0.41
N LEU A 265 7.60 -9.16 -0.54
CA LEU A 265 6.17 -9.46 -0.56
C LEU A 265 5.89 -10.94 -0.76
N ALA A 266 6.63 -11.63 -1.63
CA ALA A 266 6.49 -13.07 -1.81
C ALA A 266 6.87 -13.85 -0.55
N SER A 267 7.92 -13.44 0.16
CA SER A 267 8.34 -14.03 1.44
C SER A 267 7.28 -13.84 2.53
N ALA A 268 6.73 -12.65 2.65
CA ALA A 268 5.62 -12.35 3.56
C ALA A 268 4.38 -13.18 3.20
N GLY A 269 4.03 -13.24 1.92
CA GLY A 269 2.93 -14.05 1.40
C GLY A 269 3.07 -15.53 1.73
N LEU A 270 4.28 -16.09 1.64
CA LEU A 270 4.58 -17.47 2.04
C LEU A 270 4.39 -17.68 3.54
N VAL A 271 4.95 -16.80 4.37
CA VAL A 271 4.86 -16.92 5.83
C VAL A 271 3.40 -16.84 6.29
N PHE A 272 2.61 -15.89 5.78
CA PHE A 272 1.18 -15.79 6.13
C PHE A 272 0.40 -17.03 5.67
N ALA A 273 0.74 -17.62 4.51
CA ALA A 273 0.15 -18.90 4.08
C ALA A 273 0.51 -20.04 5.03
N LEU A 274 1.74 -20.10 5.54
CA LEU A 274 2.16 -21.09 6.55
C LEU A 274 1.43 -20.89 7.89
N VAL A 275 1.26 -19.65 8.35
CA VAL A 275 0.43 -19.32 9.52
C VAL A 275 -1.00 -19.82 9.31
N TRP A 276 -1.58 -19.60 8.12
CA TRP A 276 -2.90 -20.12 7.76
C TRP A 276 -2.95 -21.64 7.81
N LEU A 277 -2.02 -22.31 7.16
CA LEU A 277 -1.99 -23.79 7.15
C LEU A 277 -1.91 -24.39 8.56
N ARG A 278 -1.17 -23.73 9.44
CA ARG A 278 -0.96 -24.16 10.84
C ARG A 278 -2.16 -23.87 11.74
N THR A 279 -2.85 -22.75 11.52
CA THR A 279 -3.86 -22.24 12.47
C THR A 279 -5.29 -22.28 11.93
N ARG A 280 -5.49 -22.24 10.62
CA ARG A 280 -6.79 -22.06 9.96
C ARG A 280 -7.57 -20.87 10.55
N SER A 281 -6.87 -19.82 10.96
CA SER A 281 -7.42 -18.68 11.68
C SER A 281 -7.10 -17.37 10.96
N VAL A 282 -8.12 -16.72 10.43
CA VAL A 282 -8.00 -15.36 9.86
C VAL A 282 -7.37 -14.42 10.90
N ALA A 283 -7.80 -14.47 12.15
CA ALA A 283 -7.26 -13.59 13.19
C ALA A 283 -5.76 -13.80 13.44
N ALA A 284 -5.23 -15.03 13.37
CA ALA A 284 -3.80 -15.29 13.52
C ALA A 284 -3.01 -14.76 12.32
N CYS A 285 -3.54 -14.93 11.10
CA CYS A 285 -2.92 -14.41 9.89
C CYS A 285 -2.94 -12.88 9.85
N SER A 286 -4.10 -12.27 10.17
CA SER A 286 -4.23 -10.82 10.23
C SER A 286 -3.36 -10.19 11.32
N LEU A 287 -3.15 -10.88 12.45
CA LEU A 287 -2.21 -10.44 13.48
C LEU A 287 -0.77 -10.47 12.95
N ALA A 288 -0.36 -11.55 12.28
CA ALA A 288 0.98 -11.65 11.68
C ALA A 288 1.21 -10.54 10.65
N HIS A 289 0.27 -10.38 9.74
CA HIS A 289 0.32 -9.40 8.67
C HIS A 289 0.27 -7.96 9.20
N GLY A 290 -0.66 -7.67 10.10
CA GLY A 290 -0.82 -6.33 10.69
C GLY A 290 0.40 -5.89 11.49
N LEU A 291 1.02 -6.77 12.27
CA LEU A 291 2.26 -6.48 12.98
C LEU A 291 3.43 -6.27 12.02
N TYR A 292 3.50 -7.04 10.93
CA TYR A 292 4.47 -6.84 9.87
C TYR A 292 4.30 -5.45 9.22
N ASN A 293 3.09 -5.10 8.79
CA ASN A 293 2.82 -3.77 8.22
C ASN A 293 3.14 -2.65 9.21
N LEU A 294 2.81 -2.83 10.49
CA LEU A 294 3.15 -1.87 11.52
C LEU A 294 4.67 -1.69 11.66
N SER A 295 5.44 -2.77 11.57
CA SER A 295 6.91 -2.69 11.64
C SER A 295 7.50 -1.91 10.46
N VAL A 296 6.98 -2.13 9.25
CA VAL A 296 7.40 -1.39 8.04
C VAL A 296 7.06 0.10 8.15
N VAL A 297 5.90 0.43 8.75
CA VAL A 297 5.46 1.82 8.93
C VAL A 297 6.26 2.55 10.02
N LEU A 298 6.70 1.85 11.07
CA LEU A 298 7.40 2.45 12.22
C LEU A 298 8.93 2.47 12.09
N ILE A 299 9.48 1.65 11.19
CA ILE A 299 10.94 1.52 10.99
C ILE A 299 11.20 1.86 9.52
N PRO A 300 11.41 3.14 9.20
CA PRO A 300 11.65 3.61 7.83
C PRO A 300 13.01 3.15 7.30
#